data_02e078939485c7718994c9798d4b0d66
#
_entry.id   02e078939485c7718994c9798d4b0d66
#
_cell.length_a   1.000
_cell.length_b   1.000
_cell.length_c   1.000
_cell.angle_alpha   90.00
_cell.angle_beta   90.00
_cell.angle_gamma   90.00
#
_symmetry.space_group_name_H-M   'P 1'
#
loop_
_entity.id
_entity.type
_entity.pdbx_description
1 polymer ?
#
loop_
_entity_poly.entity_id
_entity_poly.type
_entity_poly.pdbx_seq_one_letter_code
_entity_poly.pdbx_strand_id
1 'polypeptide(L)'
;MSSREAYVSPTRGAQGNALKTILAMAYVLDREREGDDVNADAVGVTIIESRGTQHRIEFRVDHINNQPKITHTTTPCERKVGTKTTIEWPNSAALLEYAKQRFKYLTSSYVFFNPHLSLRGVWYDKEFINIKATNPSWQKWGPRDPTSPHWYDDSRLQRYLAAHVARDRDLGLARTVREFIAEFRGLSSTAVQRKILAEVGCSHQSLAQFFGIDQVNRGGIAKLLAAMKRYSKPVKPQHLGIIGVDHFRQCFLAAGGNAETFKYERRKGLTNDAIPYIIEFAFGLHQSALEQQPATVSRRIVTGANWSVGINNPFHAFGSTGEGLESTLAKVRANATAPVICALHLASAYVQYADRGKSSIILTDNARQPND
;
A
#
# COMPACT_ATOMS: atom_id res chain seq x y z
N MET A 1 -12.26 -12.32 10.94
CA MET A 1 -10.94 -11.79 10.52
C MET A 1 -10.92 -11.71 8.99
N SER A 2 -10.54 -10.59 8.38
CA SER A 2 -10.55 -10.47 6.92
C SER A 2 -9.39 -11.28 6.32
N SER A 3 -9.64 -12.07 5.27
CA SER A 3 -8.57 -12.76 4.51
C SER A 3 -7.50 -11.78 3.98
N ARG A 4 -7.85 -10.49 3.89
CA ARG A 4 -6.94 -9.43 3.43
C ARG A 4 -5.82 -9.12 4.44
N GLU A 5 -6.07 -9.25 5.74
CA GLU A 5 -5.05 -9.00 6.78
C GLU A 5 -4.01 -10.11 6.86
N ALA A 6 -4.40 -11.33 6.53
CA ALA A 6 -3.53 -12.49 6.55
C ALA A 6 -2.76 -12.72 5.22
N TYR A 7 -3.21 -12.10 4.11
CA TYR A 7 -2.56 -12.21 2.82
C TYR A 7 -1.36 -11.28 2.70
N VAL A 8 -0.17 -11.83 2.54
CA VAL A 8 1.07 -11.07 2.39
C VAL A 8 1.29 -10.68 0.93
N SER A 9 1.37 -9.37 0.67
CA SER A 9 1.64 -8.83 -0.67
C SER A 9 2.05 -7.37 -0.59
N PRO A 10 3.00 -6.89 -1.40
CA PRO A 10 3.41 -5.49 -1.42
C PRO A 10 2.31 -4.54 -1.95
N THR A 11 1.26 -5.06 -2.58
CA THR A 11 0.18 -4.24 -3.15
C THR A 11 -1.02 -4.07 -2.23
N ARG A 12 -1.05 -4.75 -1.08
CA ARG A 12 -2.19 -4.71 -0.17
C ARG A 12 -1.87 -3.92 1.09
N GLY A 13 -2.75 -3.00 1.43
CA GLY A 13 -2.73 -2.40 2.76
C GLY A 13 -3.15 -3.43 3.81
N ALA A 14 -2.54 -3.39 4.99
CA ALA A 14 -2.71 -4.37 6.06
C ALA A 14 -4.16 -4.54 6.56
N GLN A 15 -5.05 -3.54 6.36
CA GLN A 15 -6.35 -3.52 7.03
C GLN A 15 -7.57 -3.51 6.10
N GLY A 16 -7.41 -3.12 4.83
CA GLY A 16 -8.51 -3.06 3.86
C GLY A 16 -9.65 -2.09 4.22
N ASN A 17 -9.42 -1.17 5.14
CA ASN A 17 -10.45 -0.26 5.67
C ASN A 17 -10.57 1.07 4.92
N ALA A 18 -9.63 1.41 4.04
CA ALA A 18 -9.59 2.72 3.39
C ALA A 18 -10.90 3.10 2.67
N LEU A 19 -11.49 2.17 1.91
CA LEU A 19 -12.77 2.42 1.24
C LEU A 19 -13.92 2.64 2.24
N LYS A 20 -13.96 1.88 3.32
CA LYS A 20 -14.97 2.03 4.38
C LYS A 20 -14.86 3.40 5.05
N THR A 21 -13.61 3.85 5.29
CA THR A 21 -13.37 5.19 5.84
C THR A 21 -13.83 6.28 4.88
N ILE A 22 -13.58 6.13 3.57
CA ILE A 22 -14.04 7.09 2.55
C ILE A 22 -15.56 7.16 2.52
N LEU A 23 -16.27 6.02 2.58
CA LEU A 23 -17.74 5.98 2.61
C LEU A 23 -18.32 6.72 3.83
N ALA A 24 -17.67 6.57 4.99
CA ALA A 24 -18.13 7.20 6.22
C ALA A 24 -17.75 8.70 6.32
N MET A 25 -16.67 9.12 5.66
CA MET A 25 -16.08 10.45 5.81
C MET A 25 -17.05 11.57 5.37
N ALA A 26 -17.73 11.40 4.25
CA ALA A 26 -18.72 12.37 3.76
C ALA A 26 -19.89 12.55 4.75
N TYR A 27 -20.31 11.46 5.41
CA TYR A 27 -21.32 11.50 6.48
C TYR A 27 -20.83 12.30 7.70
N VAL A 28 -19.60 12.04 8.16
CA VAL A 28 -19.04 12.74 9.33
C VAL A 28 -19.00 14.25 9.08
N LEU A 29 -18.55 14.65 7.90
CA LEU A 29 -18.46 16.06 7.51
C LEU A 29 -19.84 16.71 7.32
N ASP A 30 -20.83 15.99 6.81
CA ASP A 30 -22.19 16.49 6.69
C ASP A 30 -22.87 16.63 8.05
N ARG A 31 -22.50 15.78 9.01
CA ARG A 31 -23.00 15.85 10.40
C ARG A 31 -22.39 17.00 11.20
N GLU A 32 -21.12 17.33 10.95
CA GLU A 32 -20.35 18.37 11.65
C GLU A 32 -20.50 19.76 10.95
N ARG A 33 -21.63 20.03 10.30
CA ARG A 33 -21.89 21.36 9.71
C ARG A 33 -21.76 22.48 10.76
N GLU A 34 -21.31 23.66 10.30
CA GLU A 34 -21.04 24.84 11.13
C GLU A 34 -22.19 25.15 12.12
N GLY A 35 -21.84 25.18 13.40
CA GLY A 35 -22.72 25.51 14.51
C GLY A 35 -22.97 24.31 15.44
N ASP A 36 -23.55 24.57 16.61
CA ASP A 36 -23.87 23.58 17.63
C ASP A 36 -24.97 22.57 17.22
N ASP A 37 -25.61 22.79 16.06
CA ASP A 37 -26.66 21.91 15.54
C ASP A 37 -26.08 20.78 14.69
N VAL A 38 -26.02 19.60 15.31
CA VAL A 38 -25.71 18.36 14.63
C VAL A 38 -26.79 18.03 13.62
N ASN A 39 -26.45 17.91 12.31
CA ASN A 39 -27.40 17.50 11.29
C ASN A 39 -27.87 16.05 11.52
N ALA A 40 -29.09 15.90 12.04
CA ALA A 40 -29.69 14.60 12.34
C ALA A 40 -29.97 13.78 11.05
N ASP A 41 -30.16 14.43 9.92
CA ASP A 41 -30.43 13.82 8.61
C ASP A 41 -29.18 13.63 7.75
N ALA A 42 -27.98 13.78 8.35
CA ALA A 42 -26.73 13.64 7.64
C ALA A 42 -26.64 12.34 6.82
N VAL A 43 -26.11 12.46 5.60
CA VAL A 43 -25.87 11.32 4.72
C VAL A 43 -24.57 11.49 3.95
N GLY A 44 -23.70 10.49 4.04
CA GLY A 44 -22.50 10.44 3.20
C GLY A 44 -22.81 9.76 1.87
N VAL A 45 -22.55 10.42 0.76
CA VAL A 45 -22.80 9.88 -0.58
C VAL A 45 -21.49 9.64 -1.30
N THR A 46 -21.33 8.42 -1.81
CA THR A 46 -20.22 8.03 -2.68
C THR A 46 -20.77 7.36 -3.93
N ILE A 47 -20.34 7.84 -5.11
CA ILE A 47 -20.73 7.29 -6.40
C ILE A 47 -19.50 6.66 -7.06
N ILE A 48 -19.62 5.42 -7.51
CA ILE A 48 -18.55 4.70 -8.22
C ILE A 48 -19.09 4.23 -9.58
N GLU A 49 -18.50 4.73 -10.67
CA GLU A 49 -18.81 4.32 -12.03
C GLU A 49 -17.69 3.41 -12.55
N SER A 50 -18.04 2.19 -12.93
CA SER A 50 -17.07 1.23 -13.47
C SER A 50 -17.78 0.11 -14.23
N ARG A 51 -17.17 -0.37 -15.33
CA ARG A 51 -17.65 -1.51 -16.13
C ARG A 51 -19.11 -1.40 -16.60
N GLY A 52 -19.56 -0.18 -16.90
CA GLY A 52 -20.92 0.07 -17.37
C GLY A 52 -21.97 0.17 -16.25
N THR A 53 -21.56 0.12 -14.99
CA THR A 53 -22.46 0.21 -13.83
C THR A 53 -22.05 1.38 -12.94
N GLN A 54 -23.03 2.18 -12.54
CA GLN A 54 -22.89 3.16 -11.48
C GLN A 54 -23.42 2.57 -10.18
N HIS A 55 -22.61 2.64 -9.14
CA HIS A 55 -22.95 2.28 -7.77
C HIS A 55 -23.09 3.56 -6.95
N ARG A 56 -24.29 3.85 -6.46
CA ARG A 56 -24.53 4.91 -5.49
C ARG A 56 -24.62 4.28 -4.11
N ILE A 57 -23.76 4.72 -3.21
CA ILE A 57 -23.64 4.21 -1.84
C ILE A 57 -23.93 5.37 -0.89
N GLU A 58 -24.99 5.23 -0.11
CA GLU A 58 -25.35 6.17 0.94
C GLU A 58 -25.02 5.55 2.30
N PHE A 59 -24.31 6.32 3.11
CA PHE A 59 -23.90 5.93 4.45
C PHE A 59 -24.61 6.80 5.48
N ARG A 60 -25.23 6.16 6.46
CA ARG A 60 -25.85 6.79 7.64
C ARG A 60 -25.45 5.99 8.88
N VAL A 61 -25.67 6.55 10.06
CA VAL A 61 -25.56 5.83 11.33
C VAL A 61 -26.93 5.71 11.96
N ASP A 62 -27.31 4.49 12.30
CA ASP A 62 -28.44 4.23 13.19
C ASP A 62 -27.98 4.50 14.63
N HIS A 63 -28.40 5.64 15.18
CA HIS A 63 -27.99 6.08 16.51
C HIS A 63 -28.65 5.27 17.64
N ILE A 64 -29.75 4.56 17.36
CA ILE A 64 -30.43 3.73 18.36
C ILE A 64 -29.64 2.43 18.58
N ASN A 65 -29.27 1.78 17.45
CA ASN A 65 -28.58 0.50 17.48
C ASN A 65 -27.04 0.66 17.40
N ASN A 66 -26.54 1.87 17.23
CA ASN A 66 -25.13 2.22 17.06
C ASN A 66 -24.45 1.45 15.92
N GLN A 67 -25.16 1.31 14.78
CA GLN A 67 -24.71 0.53 13.64
C GLN A 67 -24.71 1.36 12.33
N PRO A 68 -23.77 1.09 11.40
CA PRO A 68 -23.78 1.71 10.09
C PRO A 68 -24.97 1.19 9.26
N LYS A 69 -25.74 2.11 8.67
CA LYS A 69 -26.79 1.81 7.70
C LYS A 69 -26.29 2.19 6.31
N ILE A 70 -26.15 1.21 5.43
CA ILE A 70 -25.68 1.42 4.06
C ILE A 70 -26.81 1.10 3.09
N THR A 71 -27.14 2.06 2.24
CA THR A 71 -28.04 1.88 1.10
C THR A 71 -27.18 1.84 -0.17
N HIS A 72 -27.31 0.78 -0.96
CA HIS A 72 -26.56 0.60 -2.19
C HIS A 72 -27.53 0.40 -3.36
N THR A 73 -27.50 1.33 -4.31
CA THR A 73 -28.27 1.26 -5.55
C THR A 73 -27.36 1.19 -6.76
N THR A 74 -27.80 0.53 -7.81
CA THR A 74 -27.04 0.38 -9.06
C THR A 74 -27.87 0.82 -10.24
N THR A 75 -27.23 1.55 -11.18
CA THR A 75 -27.81 1.97 -12.45
C THR A 75 -26.79 1.76 -13.58
N PRO A 76 -27.22 1.55 -14.84
CA PRO A 76 -26.32 1.55 -15.97
C PRO A 76 -25.61 2.88 -16.15
N CYS A 77 -24.34 2.87 -16.61
CA CYS A 77 -23.60 4.08 -16.98
C CYS A 77 -22.73 3.86 -18.23
N GLU A 78 -22.28 4.94 -18.84
CA GLU A 78 -21.49 4.90 -20.07
C GLU A 78 -20.03 4.45 -19.85
N ARG A 79 -19.51 4.54 -18.61
CA ARG A 79 -18.12 4.22 -18.29
C ARG A 79 -17.83 2.71 -18.33
N LYS A 80 -17.40 2.23 -19.49
CA LYS A 80 -17.03 0.81 -19.68
C LYS A 80 -15.60 0.51 -19.24
N VAL A 81 -14.69 1.49 -19.34
CA VAL A 81 -13.25 1.34 -19.01
C VAL A 81 -12.85 2.34 -17.93
N GLY A 82 -12.00 1.86 -17.01
CA GLY A 82 -11.56 2.66 -15.86
C GLY A 82 -12.60 2.75 -14.76
N THR A 83 -12.30 3.59 -13.76
CA THR A 83 -13.17 3.84 -12.61
C THR A 83 -13.23 5.34 -12.35
N LYS A 84 -14.42 5.88 -12.10
CA LYS A 84 -14.63 7.21 -11.55
C LYS A 84 -15.23 7.07 -10.16
N THR A 85 -14.61 7.71 -9.19
CA THR A 85 -15.15 7.78 -7.82
C THR A 85 -15.46 9.23 -7.51
N THR A 86 -16.70 9.50 -7.14
CA THR A 86 -17.16 10.80 -6.70
C THR A 86 -17.57 10.71 -5.24
N ILE A 87 -17.10 11.63 -4.42
CA ILE A 87 -17.48 11.76 -3.02
C ILE A 87 -18.14 13.12 -2.88
N GLU A 88 -19.39 13.12 -2.44
CA GLU A 88 -20.13 14.36 -2.21
C GLU A 88 -19.73 14.91 -0.83
N TRP A 89 -19.14 16.11 -0.83
CA TRP A 89 -18.74 16.82 0.38
C TRP A 89 -19.73 17.91 0.69
N PRO A 90 -20.06 18.14 1.95
CA PRO A 90 -20.83 19.32 2.32
C PRO A 90 -20.03 20.61 2.01
N ASN A 91 -20.74 21.70 1.79
CA ASN A 91 -20.15 23.00 1.47
C ASN A 91 -19.46 23.65 2.69
N SER A 92 -18.34 23.09 3.14
CA SER A 92 -17.45 23.71 4.12
C SER A 92 -16.18 24.22 3.43
N ALA A 93 -16.26 25.40 2.82
CA ALA A 93 -15.18 26.01 2.04
C ALA A 93 -13.87 26.18 2.83
N ALA A 94 -13.95 26.45 4.13
CA ALA A 94 -12.79 26.67 4.99
C ALA A 94 -11.90 25.42 5.12
N LEU A 95 -12.49 24.23 5.30
CA LEU A 95 -11.74 22.97 5.40
C LEU A 95 -11.04 22.61 4.08
N LEU A 96 -11.67 22.91 2.96
CA LEU A 96 -11.14 22.62 1.62
C LEU A 96 -9.93 23.50 1.29
N GLU A 97 -9.94 24.77 1.63
CA GLU A 97 -8.79 25.65 1.38
C GLU A 97 -7.57 25.24 2.22
N TYR A 98 -7.78 24.81 3.46
CA TYR A 98 -6.72 24.29 4.31
C TYR A 98 -6.09 22.98 3.76
N ALA A 99 -6.90 22.12 3.16
CA ALA A 99 -6.46 20.87 2.55
C ALA A 99 -5.72 21.05 1.22
N LYS A 100 -5.90 22.19 0.53
CA LYS A 100 -5.42 22.44 -0.84
C LYS A 100 -3.91 22.18 -1.02
N GLN A 101 -3.09 22.77 -0.17
CA GLN A 101 -1.63 22.63 -0.30
C GLN A 101 -1.20 21.20 -0.07
N ARG A 102 -1.79 20.53 0.91
CA ARG A 102 -1.50 19.13 1.23
C ARG A 102 -1.98 18.20 0.11
N PHE A 103 -3.15 18.44 -0.46
CA PHE A 103 -3.66 17.69 -1.61
C PHE A 103 -2.73 17.81 -2.82
N LYS A 104 -2.31 19.04 -3.17
CA LYS A 104 -1.36 19.28 -4.26
C LYS A 104 -0.03 18.59 -4.02
N TYR A 105 0.51 18.70 -2.81
CA TYR A 105 1.76 18.04 -2.43
C TYR A 105 1.67 16.50 -2.58
N LEU A 106 0.65 15.88 -1.99
CA LEU A 106 0.45 14.42 -2.06
C LEU A 106 0.26 13.97 -3.51
N THR A 107 -0.59 14.65 -4.27
CA THR A 107 -0.87 14.33 -5.67
C THR A 107 0.40 14.39 -6.52
N SER A 108 1.19 15.46 -6.41
CA SER A 108 2.46 15.60 -7.13
C SER A 108 3.52 14.59 -6.67
N SER A 109 3.50 14.21 -5.40
CA SER A 109 4.47 13.27 -4.84
C SER A 109 4.22 11.82 -5.28
N TYR A 110 2.99 11.46 -5.65
CA TYR A 110 2.69 10.12 -6.19
C TYR A 110 3.49 9.80 -7.46
N VAL A 111 3.82 10.81 -8.25
CA VAL A 111 4.61 10.63 -9.49
C VAL A 111 6.00 10.08 -9.18
N PHE A 112 6.64 10.48 -8.07
CA PHE A 112 7.99 10.02 -7.72
C PHE A 112 8.15 8.51 -7.62
N PHE A 113 7.08 7.79 -7.29
CA PHE A 113 7.15 6.35 -7.05
C PHE A 113 6.37 5.53 -8.07
N ASN A 114 5.83 6.15 -9.12
CA ASN A 114 4.99 5.48 -10.10
C ASN A 114 5.35 5.90 -11.54
N PRO A 115 6.42 5.34 -12.13
CA PRO A 115 6.88 5.71 -13.48
C PRO A 115 5.82 5.57 -14.58
N HIS A 116 4.86 4.65 -14.42
CA HIS A 116 3.77 4.39 -15.37
C HIS A 116 2.58 5.35 -15.23
N LEU A 117 2.60 6.23 -14.24
CA LEU A 117 1.47 7.10 -13.94
C LEU A 117 1.49 8.37 -14.79
N SER A 118 0.45 8.56 -15.61
CA SER A 118 0.08 9.88 -16.12
C SER A 118 -0.94 10.48 -15.18
N LEU A 119 -0.72 11.72 -14.75
CA LEU A 119 -1.49 12.35 -13.70
C LEU A 119 -1.92 13.75 -14.10
N ARG A 120 -3.22 14.02 -14.00
CA ARG A 120 -3.80 15.35 -14.14
C ARG A 120 -4.54 15.70 -12.84
N GLY A 121 -4.20 16.83 -12.24
CA GLY A 121 -4.86 17.35 -11.04
C GLY A 121 -5.47 18.72 -11.31
N VAL A 122 -6.73 18.84 -10.87
CA VAL A 122 -7.50 20.09 -10.99
C VAL A 122 -8.02 20.43 -9.60
N TRP A 123 -7.99 21.72 -9.26
CA TRP A 123 -8.55 22.26 -8.03
C TRP A 123 -9.43 23.46 -8.39
N TYR A 124 -10.73 23.33 -8.21
CA TYR A 124 -11.71 24.36 -8.63
C TYR A 124 -11.41 24.91 -10.03
N ASP A 125 -11.55 24.10 -11.06
CA ASP A 125 -11.35 24.43 -12.48
C ASP A 125 -9.94 24.89 -12.89
N LYS A 126 -9.00 25.03 -11.91
CA LYS A 126 -7.59 25.36 -12.20
C LYS A 126 -6.73 24.10 -12.17
N GLU A 127 -6.18 23.78 -13.33
CA GLU A 127 -5.17 22.72 -13.42
C GLU A 127 -3.92 23.13 -12.65
N PHE A 128 -3.43 22.26 -11.75
CA PHE A 128 -2.21 22.51 -10.99
C PHE A 128 -1.12 21.49 -11.27
N ILE A 129 -1.44 20.39 -11.92
CA ILE A 129 -0.48 19.36 -12.33
C ILE A 129 -1.01 18.62 -13.56
N ASN A 130 -0.10 18.41 -14.53
CA ASN A 130 -0.35 17.59 -15.71
C ASN A 130 0.98 16.95 -16.13
N ILE A 131 1.16 15.70 -15.74
CA ILE A 131 2.40 14.96 -15.93
C ILE A 131 2.11 13.69 -16.72
N LYS A 132 2.93 13.41 -17.73
CA LYS A 132 2.91 12.18 -18.48
C LYS A 132 3.79 11.13 -17.81
N ALA A 133 3.44 9.86 -17.94
CA ALA A 133 4.25 8.75 -17.49
C ALA A 133 5.65 8.81 -18.12
N THR A 134 6.68 8.64 -17.30
CA THR A 134 8.09 8.58 -17.76
C THR A 134 8.42 7.23 -18.37
N ASN A 135 7.74 6.18 -17.92
CA ASN A 135 7.85 4.83 -18.46
C ASN A 135 6.47 4.13 -18.40
N PRO A 136 5.63 4.27 -19.45
CA PRO A 136 4.29 3.66 -19.47
C PRO A 136 4.28 2.13 -19.36
N SER A 137 5.37 1.46 -19.75
CA SER A 137 5.50 0.00 -19.69
C SER A 137 6.07 -0.51 -18.36
N TRP A 138 6.45 0.38 -17.44
CA TRP A 138 6.97 -0.01 -16.14
C TRP A 138 5.94 -0.80 -15.33
N GLN A 139 6.41 -1.87 -14.70
CA GLN A 139 5.57 -2.76 -13.91
C GLN A 139 6.13 -2.93 -12.51
N LYS A 140 5.23 -2.97 -11.56
CA LYS A 140 5.46 -3.36 -10.17
C LYS A 140 4.73 -4.66 -9.88
N TRP A 141 5.01 -5.25 -8.73
CA TRP A 141 4.20 -6.36 -8.24
C TRP A 141 2.71 -5.98 -8.27
N GLY A 142 1.94 -6.73 -9.04
CA GLY A 142 0.54 -6.43 -9.31
C GLY A 142 -0.42 -7.16 -8.37
N PRO A 143 -1.70 -6.76 -8.32
CA PRO A 143 -2.73 -7.43 -7.52
C PRO A 143 -3.01 -8.88 -7.96
N ARG A 144 -2.60 -9.24 -9.17
CA ARG A 144 -2.75 -10.59 -9.74
C ARG A 144 -1.55 -11.48 -9.49
N ASP A 145 -0.43 -10.91 -9.05
CA ASP A 145 0.76 -11.69 -8.73
C ASP A 145 0.52 -12.52 -7.46
N PRO A 146 0.77 -13.83 -7.53
CA PRO A 146 0.50 -14.72 -6.41
C PRO A 146 1.48 -14.47 -5.26
N THR A 147 0.99 -14.58 -4.01
CA THR A 147 1.83 -14.53 -2.82
C THR A 147 2.88 -15.66 -2.81
N SER A 148 3.96 -15.50 -2.04
CA SER A 148 5.01 -16.50 -1.93
C SER A 148 4.92 -17.26 -0.59
N PRO A 149 5.13 -18.58 -0.56
CA PRO A 149 5.21 -19.32 0.71
C PRO A 149 6.34 -18.81 1.63
N HIS A 150 7.41 -18.28 1.03
CA HIS A 150 8.55 -17.75 1.76
C HIS A 150 8.25 -16.48 2.57
N TRP A 151 7.10 -15.84 2.36
CA TRP A 151 6.68 -14.62 3.09
C TRP A 151 5.87 -14.93 4.35
N TYR A 152 5.64 -16.23 4.64
CA TYR A 152 4.85 -16.67 5.77
C TYR A 152 5.72 -17.37 6.81
N ASP A 153 5.44 -17.12 8.06
CA ASP A 153 5.72 -18.01 9.19
C ASP A 153 4.48 -18.87 9.48
N ASP A 154 4.60 -19.81 10.40
CA ASP A 154 3.52 -20.73 10.76
C ASP A 154 2.28 -19.98 11.26
N SER A 155 2.46 -18.93 12.04
CA SER A 155 1.38 -18.13 12.60
C SER A 155 0.63 -17.32 11.50
N ARG A 156 1.36 -16.74 10.55
CA ARG A 156 0.75 -16.01 9.42
C ARG A 156 0.02 -16.97 8.49
N LEU A 157 0.61 -18.14 8.18
CA LEU A 157 -0.06 -19.15 7.35
C LEU A 157 -1.31 -19.67 8.04
N GLN A 158 -1.26 -19.93 9.34
CA GLN A 158 -2.42 -20.35 10.12
C GLN A 158 -3.56 -19.32 10.03
N ARG A 159 -3.25 -18.03 10.20
CA ARG A 159 -4.25 -16.96 10.07
C ARG A 159 -4.83 -16.88 8.65
N TYR A 160 -3.99 -17.07 7.64
CA TYR A 160 -4.43 -17.05 6.25
C TYR A 160 -5.35 -18.24 5.93
N LEU A 161 -5.01 -19.45 6.38
CA LEU A 161 -5.85 -20.63 6.29
C LEU A 161 -7.19 -20.44 7.02
N ALA A 162 -7.17 -19.94 8.25
CA ALA A 162 -8.38 -19.67 9.03
C ALA A 162 -9.34 -18.71 8.29
N ALA A 163 -8.78 -17.67 7.66
CA ALA A 163 -9.57 -16.71 6.89
C ALA A 163 -10.20 -17.32 5.63
N HIS A 164 -9.49 -18.26 4.97
CA HIS A 164 -10.06 -19.01 3.83
C HIS A 164 -11.15 -19.97 4.28
N VAL A 165 -10.94 -20.72 5.35
CA VAL A 165 -11.93 -21.66 5.90
C VAL A 165 -13.21 -20.92 6.33
N ALA A 166 -13.07 -19.79 7.02
CA ALA A 166 -14.21 -18.97 7.41
C ALA A 166 -14.99 -18.47 6.18
N ARG A 167 -14.31 -17.93 5.18
CA ARG A 167 -14.94 -17.46 3.94
C ARG A 167 -15.62 -18.58 3.17
N ASP A 168 -14.97 -19.74 3.05
CA ASP A 168 -15.53 -20.87 2.31
C ASP A 168 -16.79 -21.40 3.00
N ARG A 169 -16.81 -21.41 4.35
CA ARG A 169 -18.00 -21.74 5.14
C ARG A 169 -19.15 -20.74 4.88
N ASP A 170 -18.85 -19.44 4.91
CA ASP A 170 -19.85 -18.39 4.69
C ASP A 170 -20.45 -18.43 3.27
N LEU A 171 -19.69 -18.93 2.29
CA LEU A 171 -20.11 -19.05 0.89
C LEU A 171 -20.60 -20.46 0.50
N GLY A 172 -20.60 -21.43 1.43
CA GLY A 172 -20.95 -22.82 1.14
C GLY A 172 -19.97 -23.54 0.19
N LEU A 173 -18.68 -23.12 0.19
CA LEU A 173 -17.64 -23.69 -0.67
C LEU A 173 -16.82 -24.75 0.08
N ALA A 174 -16.36 -25.77 -0.67
CA ALA A 174 -15.51 -26.85 -0.16
C ALA A 174 -14.16 -26.86 -0.90
N ARG A 175 -13.32 -25.87 -0.61
CA ARG A 175 -11.97 -25.76 -1.20
C ARG A 175 -11.08 -26.88 -0.71
N THR A 176 -10.25 -27.43 -1.60
CA THR A 176 -9.25 -28.44 -1.28
C THR A 176 -7.91 -27.79 -0.87
N VAL A 177 -7.07 -28.54 -0.15
CA VAL A 177 -5.68 -28.11 0.15
C VAL A 177 -4.89 -27.87 -1.14
N ARG A 178 -5.15 -28.65 -2.19
CA ARG A 178 -4.51 -28.47 -3.51
C ARG A 178 -4.82 -27.10 -4.12
N GLU A 179 -6.07 -26.66 -4.13
CA GLU A 179 -6.50 -25.36 -4.66
C GLU A 179 -5.88 -24.22 -3.86
N PHE A 180 -5.75 -24.38 -2.55
CA PHE A 180 -5.07 -23.40 -1.71
C PHE A 180 -3.58 -23.30 -2.06
N ILE A 181 -2.87 -24.43 -2.22
CA ILE A 181 -1.45 -24.45 -2.61
C ILE A 181 -1.24 -23.78 -3.98
N ALA A 182 -2.16 -24.00 -4.93
CA ALA A 182 -2.08 -23.44 -6.28
C ALA A 182 -2.09 -21.90 -6.33
N GLU A 183 -2.60 -21.24 -5.28
CA GLU A 183 -2.61 -19.77 -5.18
C GLU A 183 -1.22 -19.17 -4.91
N PHE A 184 -0.22 -20.00 -4.58
CA PHE A 184 1.11 -19.52 -4.24
C PHE A 184 2.06 -19.56 -5.44
N ARG A 185 2.96 -18.57 -5.49
CA ARG A 185 3.98 -18.45 -6.54
C ARG A 185 4.88 -19.68 -6.59
N GLY A 186 5.00 -20.23 -7.81
CA GLY A 186 5.83 -21.41 -8.07
C GLY A 186 5.15 -22.74 -7.74
N LEU A 187 3.91 -22.75 -7.27
CA LEU A 187 3.19 -23.95 -6.84
C LEU A 187 1.95 -24.26 -7.72
N SER A 188 1.83 -23.67 -8.89
CA SER A 188 0.72 -23.91 -9.81
C SER A 188 0.80 -25.26 -10.52
N SER A 189 1.99 -25.90 -10.60
CA SER A 189 2.20 -27.20 -11.24
C SER A 189 1.54 -28.34 -10.45
N THR A 190 0.69 -29.13 -11.14
CA THR A 190 0.02 -30.29 -10.55
C THR A 190 0.99 -31.34 -10.03
N ALA A 191 2.16 -31.51 -10.69
CA ALA A 191 3.20 -32.45 -10.26
C ALA A 191 3.84 -31.99 -8.92
N VAL A 192 4.10 -30.68 -8.77
CA VAL A 192 4.61 -30.11 -7.52
C VAL A 192 3.58 -30.24 -6.40
N GLN A 193 2.31 -29.91 -6.68
CA GLN A 193 1.24 -30.05 -5.71
C GLN A 193 1.09 -31.48 -5.20
N ARG A 194 1.15 -32.48 -6.09
CA ARG A 194 1.10 -33.90 -5.69
C ARG A 194 2.22 -34.27 -4.72
N LYS A 195 3.46 -33.80 -4.98
CA LYS A 195 4.59 -34.05 -4.09
C LYS A 195 4.37 -33.44 -2.70
N ILE A 196 3.92 -32.20 -2.63
CA ILE A 196 3.62 -31.50 -1.37
C ILE A 196 2.53 -32.24 -0.61
N LEU A 197 1.41 -32.55 -1.27
CA LEU A 197 0.27 -33.21 -0.64
C LEU A 197 0.61 -34.63 -0.13
N ALA A 198 1.44 -35.39 -0.87
CA ALA A 198 1.91 -36.69 -0.45
C ALA A 198 2.84 -36.61 0.76
N GLU A 199 3.80 -35.65 0.76
CA GLU A 199 4.73 -35.42 1.87
C GLU A 199 4.01 -35.02 3.17
N VAL A 200 2.94 -34.21 3.05
CA VAL A 200 2.15 -33.76 4.20
C VAL A 200 1.09 -34.77 4.62
N GLY A 201 0.70 -35.70 3.74
CA GLY A 201 -0.33 -36.69 4.00
C GLY A 201 -1.76 -36.13 3.89
N CYS A 202 -2.00 -35.12 3.02
CA CYS A 202 -3.29 -34.43 2.91
C CYS A 202 -3.90 -34.45 1.49
N SER A 203 -3.62 -35.49 0.70
CA SER A 203 -3.92 -35.54 -0.75
C SER A 203 -5.41 -35.40 -1.10
N HIS A 204 -6.31 -35.76 -0.21
CA HIS A 204 -7.77 -35.78 -0.46
C HIS A 204 -8.57 -34.90 0.53
N GLN A 205 -7.88 -34.12 1.36
CA GLN A 205 -8.54 -33.32 2.37
C GLN A 205 -9.08 -32.00 1.80
N SER A 206 -10.27 -31.60 2.28
CA SER A 206 -10.71 -30.21 2.15
C SER A 206 -9.85 -29.31 3.06
N LEU A 207 -9.83 -28.01 2.75
CA LEU A 207 -9.07 -27.05 3.54
C LEU A 207 -9.55 -26.98 4.99
N ALA A 208 -10.88 -27.11 5.21
CA ALA A 208 -11.48 -27.13 6.54
C ALA A 208 -11.07 -28.38 7.34
N GLN A 209 -11.10 -29.57 6.72
CA GLN A 209 -10.65 -30.82 7.36
C GLN A 209 -9.17 -30.74 7.74
N PHE A 210 -8.33 -30.24 6.84
CA PHE A 210 -6.89 -30.08 7.08
C PHE A 210 -6.60 -29.08 8.20
N PHE A 211 -7.33 -27.95 8.21
CA PHE A 211 -7.17 -26.92 9.25
C PHE A 211 -7.57 -27.44 10.64
N GLY A 212 -8.59 -28.31 10.72
CA GLY A 212 -9.19 -28.83 11.95
C GLY A 212 -10.32 -27.94 12.46
N ILE A 213 -11.48 -28.57 12.73
CA ILE A 213 -12.70 -27.85 13.15
C ILE A 213 -12.65 -27.59 14.66
N ASP A 214 -12.34 -28.62 15.45
CA ASP A 214 -12.34 -28.56 16.92
C ASP A 214 -10.97 -28.14 17.48
N GLN A 215 -9.91 -28.58 16.84
CA GLN A 215 -8.54 -28.26 17.22
C GLN A 215 -7.69 -27.96 15.99
N VAL A 216 -7.07 -26.78 15.99
CA VAL A 216 -6.19 -26.35 14.88
C VAL A 216 -5.02 -27.29 14.70
N ASN A 217 -4.84 -27.82 13.50
CA ASN A 217 -3.75 -28.73 13.12
C ASN A 217 -2.44 -27.98 12.90
N ARG A 218 -1.85 -27.43 13.98
CA ARG A 218 -0.62 -26.63 13.93
C ARG A 218 0.55 -27.42 13.33
N GLY A 219 0.71 -28.67 13.68
CA GLY A 219 1.78 -29.54 13.16
C GLY A 219 1.65 -29.79 11.66
N GLY A 220 0.43 -30.02 11.15
CA GLY A 220 0.16 -30.14 9.72
C GLY A 220 0.44 -28.84 8.96
N ILE A 221 0.04 -27.69 9.54
CA ILE A 221 0.29 -26.37 8.94
C ILE A 221 1.78 -26.07 8.82
N ALA A 222 2.58 -26.35 9.85
CA ALA A 222 4.04 -26.19 9.82
C ALA A 222 4.68 -27.10 8.76
N LYS A 223 4.26 -28.37 8.69
CA LYS A 223 4.73 -29.32 7.66
C LYS A 223 4.35 -28.85 6.25
N LEU A 224 3.13 -28.35 6.06
CA LEU A 224 2.67 -27.81 4.78
C LEU A 224 3.53 -26.63 4.36
N LEU A 225 3.76 -25.65 5.24
CA LEU A 225 4.60 -24.50 4.94
C LEU A 225 6.03 -24.90 4.58
N ALA A 226 6.63 -25.81 5.34
CA ALA A 226 7.97 -26.33 5.08
C ALA A 226 8.07 -27.00 3.70
N ALA A 227 7.08 -27.84 3.35
CA ALA A 227 7.00 -28.48 2.04
C ALA A 227 6.80 -27.44 0.91
N MET A 228 5.88 -26.48 1.08
CA MET A 228 5.67 -25.41 0.10
C MET A 228 6.94 -24.59 -0.15
N LYS A 229 7.70 -24.25 0.91
CA LYS A 229 9.00 -23.55 0.79
C LYS A 229 10.05 -24.40 0.07
N ARG A 230 10.11 -25.70 0.36
CA ARG A 230 11.07 -26.64 -0.27
C ARG A 230 10.84 -26.76 -1.78
N TYR A 231 9.59 -26.79 -2.23
CA TYR A 231 9.22 -26.95 -3.64
C TYR A 231 9.05 -25.65 -4.41
N SER A 232 9.36 -24.50 -3.79
CA SER A 232 9.33 -23.18 -4.42
C SER A 232 10.65 -22.43 -4.20
N LYS A 233 10.84 -21.33 -4.91
CA LYS A 233 12.02 -20.47 -4.75
C LYS A 233 11.61 -19.11 -4.15
N PRO A 234 12.45 -18.52 -3.28
CA PRO A 234 12.26 -17.14 -2.82
C PRO A 234 12.12 -16.17 -3.99
N VAL A 235 11.27 -15.19 -3.81
CA VAL A 235 11.05 -14.13 -4.81
C VAL A 235 12.27 -13.21 -4.81
N LYS A 236 12.89 -13.03 -5.98
CA LYS A 236 14.01 -12.11 -6.13
C LYS A 236 13.51 -10.65 -5.98
N PRO A 237 14.25 -9.76 -5.29
CA PRO A 237 13.82 -8.38 -5.03
C PRO A 237 13.39 -7.61 -6.27
N GLN A 238 14.06 -7.80 -7.41
CA GLN A 238 13.71 -7.09 -8.66
C GLN A 238 12.29 -7.35 -9.17
N HIS A 239 11.63 -8.43 -8.75
CA HIS A 239 10.24 -8.70 -9.11
C HIS A 239 9.25 -7.78 -8.37
N LEU A 240 9.68 -7.08 -7.32
CA LEU A 240 8.83 -6.07 -6.67
C LEU A 240 8.56 -4.88 -7.61
N GLY A 241 9.54 -4.54 -8.46
CA GLY A 241 9.51 -3.37 -9.36
C GLY A 241 10.50 -2.30 -8.90
N ILE A 242 11.53 -2.07 -9.70
CA ILE A 242 12.54 -1.03 -9.49
C ILE A 242 12.06 0.23 -10.18
N ILE A 243 12.02 1.35 -9.48
CA ILE A 243 11.65 2.65 -10.04
C ILE A 243 12.77 3.14 -10.98
N GLY A 244 14.01 3.17 -10.50
CA GLY A 244 15.19 3.42 -11.31
C GLY A 244 15.64 4.89 -11.34
N VAL A 245 16.92 5.06 -11.62
CA VAL A 245 17.62 6.36 -11.58
C VAL A 245 17.03 7.39 -12.54
N ASP A 246 16.66 6.97 -13.75
CA ASP A 246 16.20 7.89 -14.80
C ASP A 246 14.88 8.56 -14.40
N HIS A 247 13.95 7.76 -13.85
CA HIS A 247 12.69 8.30 -13.36
C HIS A 247 12.89 9.26 -12.17
N PHE A 248 13.69 8.85 -11.17
CA PHE A 248 14.00 9.73 -10.03
C PHE A 248 14.66 11.03 -10.48
N ARG A 249 15.58 10.96 -11.45
CA ARG A 249 16.23 12.16 -12.01
C ARG A 249 15.19 13.08 -12.66
N GLN A 250 14.28 12.55 -13.48
CA GLN A 250 13.24 13.36 -14.12
C GLN A 250 12.33 14.03 -13.09
N CYS A 251 11.88 13.29 -12.08
CA CYS A 251 11.06 13.84 -11.00
C CYS A 251 11.81 14.89 -10.17
N PHE A 252 13.09 14.67 -9.90
CA PHE A 252 13.95 15.58 -9.18
C PHE A 252 14.11 16.92 -9.93
N LEU A 253 14.39 16.86 -11.24
CA LEU A 253 14.49 18.05 -12.09
C LEU A 253 13.16 18.80 -12.19
N ALA A 254 12.07 18.08 -12.39
CA ALA A 254 10.71 18.66 -12.42
C ALA A 254 10.32 19.31 -11.08
N ALA A 255 10.93 18.89 -9.98
CA ALA A 255 10.74 19.47 -8.65
C ALA A 255 11.66 20.70 -8.40
N GLY A 256 12.43 21.15 -9.39
CA GLY A 256 13.37 22.28 -9.29
C GLY A 256 14.76 21.88 -8.82
N GLY A 257 15.13 20.61 -8.91
CA GLY A 257 16.47 20.13 -8.53
C GLY A 257 17.53 20.48 -9.55
N ASN A 258 18.76 20.70 -9.07
CA ASN A 258 19.94 20.95 -9.92
C ASN A 258 20.55 19.63 -10.39
N ALA A 259 20.68 19.46 -11.71
CA ALA A 259 21.13 18.23 -12.36
C ALA A 259 22.52 17.75 -11.91
N GLU A 260 23.45 18.69 -11.61
CA GLU A 260 24.84 18.40 -11.24
C GLU A 260 24.95 17.84 -9.82
N THR A 261 24.00 18.19 -8.96
CA THR A 261 23.98 17.75 -7.56
C THR A 261 23.21 16.46 -7.34
N PHE A 262 22.53 15.96 -8.36
CA PHE A 262 21.71 14.77 -8.27
C PHE A 262 22.52 13.52 -7.92
N LYS A 263 22.13 12.86 -6.85
CA LYS A 263 22.65 11.55 -6.41
C LYS A 263 21.50 10.55 -6.28
N TYR A 264 21.78 9.31 -6.61
CA TYR A 264 20.84 8.20 -6.49
C TYR A 264 21.55 6.96 -5.95
N GLU A 265 20.91 6.33 -4.98
CA GLU A 265 21.39 5.10 -4.36
C GLU A 265 20.27 4.07 -4.34
N ARG A 266 20.62 2.81 -4.56
CA ARG A 266 19.66 1.71 -4.50
C ARG A 266 20.25 0.51 -3.78
N ARG A 267 19.51 0.02 -2.78
CA ARG A 267 19.82 -1.24 -2.10
C ARG A 267 18.68 -2.23 -2.28
N LYS A 268 19.01 -3.49 -2.46
CA LYS A 268 18.05 -4.58 -2.60
C LYS A 268 18.58 -5.84 -1.95
N GLY A 269 17.69 -6.63 -1.35
CA GLY A 269 18.07 -7.84 -0.66
C GLY A 269 16.88 -8.66 -0.19
N LEU A 270 17.18 -9.66 0.58
CA LEU A 270 16.23 -10.45 1.35
C LEU A 270 16.50 -10.21 2.83
N THR A 271 15.46 -10.13 3.63
CA THR A 271 15.58 -10.20 5.09
C THR A 271 15.96 -11.61 5.53
N ASN A 272 16.29 -11.82 6.82
CA ASN A 272 16.52 -13.15 7.36
C ASN A 272 15.34 -14.11 7.14
N ASP A 273 14.12 -13.58 7.10
CA ASP A 273 12.89 -14.30 6.81
C ASP A 273 12.61 -14.48 5.31
N ALA A 274 13.61 -14.26 4.44
CA ALA A 274 13.48 -14.32 2.99
C ALA A 274 12.44 -13.35 2.38
N ILE A 275 12.13 -12.26 3.08
CA ILE A 275 11.25 -11.19 2.57
C ILE A 275 12.05 -10.28 1.65
N PRO A 276 11.68 -10.12 0.37
CA PRO A 276 12.39 -9.23 -0.53
C PRO A 276 12.14 -7.76 -0.21
N TYR A 277 13.19 -6.94 -0.35
CA TYR A 277 13.08 -5.50 -0.24
C TYR A 277 13.93 -4.77 -1.29
N ILE A 278 13.50 -3.56 -1.63
CA ILE A 278 14.24 -2.59 -2.43
C ILE A 278 14.11 -1.25 -1.71
N ILE A 279 15.25 -0.60 -1.48
CA ILE A 279 15.30 0.78 -1.00
C ILE A 279 15.91 1.61 -2.12
N GLU A 280 15.25 2.70 -2.49
CA GLU A 280 15.74 3.65 -3.48
C GLU A 280 15.72 5.04 -2.85
N PHE A 281 16.84 5.74 -2.94
CA PHE A 281 17.02 7.08 -2.39
C PHE A 281 17.59 8.02 -3.44
N ALA A 282 16.95 9.16 -3.65
CA ALA A 282 17.43 10.23 -4.51
C ALA A 282 17.58 11.51 -3.69
N PHE A 283 18.66 12.25 -3.93
CA PHE A 283 19.03 13.43 -3.17
C PHE A 283 19.75 14.44 -4.06
N GLY A 284 19.59 15.73 -3.78
CA GLY A 284 20.33 16.82 -4.39
C GLY A 284 19.84 18.19 -3.94
N LEU A 285 20.50 19.23 -4.45
CA LEU A 285 20.17 20.61 -4.13
C LEU A 285 19.10 21.15 -5.07
N HIS A 286 18.27 22.06 -4.58
CA HIS A 286 17.38 22.84 -5.41
C HIS A 286 18.20 23.85 -6.25
N GLN A 287 17.76 24.15 -7.48
CA GLN A 287 18.46 25.05 -8.41
C GLN A 287 18.72 26.44 -7.79
N SER A 288 17.76 27.00 -7.07
CA SER A 288 17.86 28.30 -6.40
C SER A 288 19.00 28.37 -5.35
N ALA A 289 19.49 27.24 -4.85
CA ALA A 289 20.60 27.21 -3.90
C ALA A 289 21.92 27.68 -4.52
N LEU A 290 22.06 27.58 -5.84
CA LEU A 290 23.28 27.98 -6.58
C LEU A 290 23.17 29.41 -7.12
N GLU A 291 21.98 29.97 -7.21
CA GLU A 291 21.75 31.29 -7.81
C GLU A 291 21.89 32.45 -6.81
N GLN A 292 22.37 32.19 -5.59
CA GLN A 292 22.54 33.15 -4.48
C GLN A 292 21.29 34.02 -4.18
N GLN A 293 20.14 33.61 -4.64
CA GLN A 293 18.87 34.25 -4.26
C GLN A 293 18.48 33.86 -2.83
N PRO A 294 17.99 34.79 -2.00
CA PRO A 294 17.53 34.45 -0.65
C PRO A 294 16.45 33.38 -0.77
N ALA A 295 16.80 32.19 -0.33
CA ALA A 295 15.99 31.00 -0.55
C ALA A 295 14.66 31.09 0.22
N THR A 296 13.58 31.31 -0.49
CA THR A 296 12.22 31.00 -0.05
C THR A 296 11.96 29.48 -0.13
N VAL A 297 12.95 28.69 -0.55
CA VAL A 297 12.80 27.27 -0.81
C VAL A 297 13.27 26.47 0.40
N SER A 298 12.33 25.85 1.09
CA SER A 298 12.59 24.91 2.17
C SER A 298 12.86 23.50 1.64
N ARG A 299 13.42 22.66 2.50
CA ARG A 299 13.66 21.24 2.22
C ARG A 299 12.39 20.53 1.76
N ARG A 300 12.48 19.79 0.66
CA ARG A 300 11.42 18.89 0.16
C ARG A 300 11.79 17.44 0.42
N ILE A 301 11.01 16.77 1.24
CA ILE A 301 11.13 15.31 1.49
C ILE A 301 9.93 14.61 0.91
N VAL A 302 10.15 13.63 0.01
CA VAL A 302 9.13 12.73 -0.51
C VAL A 302 9.43 11.33 -0.03
N THR A 303 8.54 10.73 0.75
CA THR A 303 8.73 9.39 1.29
C THR A 303 7.57 8.49 0.90
N GLY A 304 7.86 7.20 0.74
CA GLY A 304 6.83 6.24 0.41
C GLY A 304 7.21 4.80 0.64
N ALA A 305 6.18 3.98 0.78
CA ALA A 305 6.30 2.53 0.88
C ALA A 305 5.34 1.87 -0.11
N ASN A 306 5.84 0.86 -0.82
CA ASN A 306 5.07 0.10 -1.80
C ASN A 306 4.31 1.01 -2.78
N TRP A 307 5.04 1.99 -3.35
CA TRP A 307 4.59 2.97 -4.36
C TRP A 307 3.48 3.92 -3.91
N SER A 308 3.17 3.93 -2.62
CA SER A 308 2.26 4.89 -2.01
C SER A 308 3.06 5.94 -1.25
N VAL A 309 2.69 7.19 -1.43
CA VAL A 309 3.29 8.31 -0.70
C VAL A 309 2.83 8.29 0.74
N GLY A 310 3.75 8.50 1.68
CA GLY A 310 3.42 8.75 3.08
C GLY A 310 2.78 10.13 3.26
N ILE A 311 1.68 10.19 3.99
CA ILE A 311 1.09 11.47 4.41
C ILE A 311 2.07 12.25 5.29
N ASN A 312 2.73 11.52 6.18
CA ASN A 312 3.88 11.96 6.96
C ASN A 312 5.07 11.10 6.59
N ASN A 313 6.28 11.52 6.97
CA ASN A 313 7.46 10.68 6.81
C ASN A 313 7.33 9.40 7.67
N PRO A 314 7.23 8.19 7.09
CA PRO A 314 7.07 6.98 7.89
C PRO A 314 8.39 6.41 8.43
N PHE A 315 9.52 7.03 8.10
CA PHE A 315 10.86 6.57 8.49
C PHE A 315 11.36 7.34 9.72
N HIS A 316 10.66 7.18 10.85
CA HIS A 316 10.98 7.87 12.11
C HIS A 316 12.15 7.23 12.85
N ALA A 317 12.35 5.92 12.71
CA ALA A 317 13.45 5.21 13.32
C ALA A 317 14.01 4.14 12.38
N PHE A 318 15.34 4.02 12.32
CA PHE A 318 16.05 2.97 11.62
C PHE A 318 16.62 1.99 12.66
N GLY A 319 16.00 0.81 12.77
CA GLY A 319 16.42 -0.22 13.71
C GLY A 319 16.39 0.22 15.18
N SER A 320 17.34 -0.31 15.95
CA SER A 320 17.46 -0.06 17.40
C SER A 320 18.09 1.28 17.76
N THR A 321 18.65 2.00 16.79
CA THR A 321 19.36 3.27 17.05
C THR A 321 18.44 4.42 17.44
N GLY A 322 17.14 4.31 17.21
CA GLY A 322 16.16 5.38 17.40
C GLY A 322 16.32 6.57 16.41
N GLU A 323 17.31 6.48 15.51
CA GLU A 323 17.53 7.50 14.48
C GLU A 323 16.63 7.25 13.28
N GLY A 324 16.05 8.31 12.73
CA GLY A 324 15.23 8.25 11.53
C GLY A 324 15.77 9.10 10.40
N LEU A 325 14.99 9.23 9.34
CA LEU A 325 15.37 10.04 8.19
C LEU A 325 15.65 11.50 8.59
N GLU A 326 14.82 12.08 9.44
CA GLU A 326 14.98 13.49 9.88
C GLU A 326 16.28 13.71 10.63
N SER A 327 16.59 12.87 11.62
CA SER A 327 17.84 12.98 12.38
C SER A 327 19.07 12.72 11.53
N THR A 328 18.98 11.79 10.57
CA THR A 328 20.06 11.51 9.62
C THR A 328 20.31 12.71 8.71
N LEU A 329 19.27 13.35 8.19
CA LEU A 329 19.39 14.55 7.37
C LEU A 329 19.97 15.74 8.17
N ALA A 330 19.56 15.89 9.43
CA ALA A 330 20.10 16.94 10.31
C ALA A 330 21.61 16.79 10.56
N LYS A 331 22.11 15.56 10.74
CA LYS A 331 23.56 15.28 10.91
C LYS A 331 24.40 15.74 9.72
N VAL A 332 23.84 15.67 8.51
CA VAL A 332 24.51 16.15 7.30
C VAL A 332 24.12 17.60 6.94
N ARG A 333 23.62 18.37 7.90
CA ARG A 333 23.19 19.76 7.76
C ARG A 333 22.06 19.99 6.73
N ALA A 334 21.33 18.94 6.37
CA ALA A 334 20.14 19.03 5.54
C ALA A 334 18.88 19.23 6.42
N ASN A 335 18.88 20.28 7.24
CA ASN A 335 17.77 20.64 8.15
C ASN A 335 16.55 21.20 7.37
N ALA A 336 15.49 21.61 8.07
CA ALA A 336 14.24 22.03 7.45
C ALA A 336 14.35 23.25 6.51
N THR A 337 15.36 24.10 6.71
CA THR A 337 15.61 25.30 5.89
C THR A 337 16.61 25.05 4.76
N ALA A 338 17.24 23.89 4.70
CA ALA A 338 18.19 23.58 3.64
C ALA A 338 17.45 23.42 2.29
N PRO A 339 17.97 23.99 1.20
CA PRO A 339 17.36 23.91 -0.13
C PRO A 339 17.67 22.56 -0.79
N VAL A 340 17.25 21.47 -0.16
CA VAL A 340 17.47 20.11 -0.65
C VAL A 340 16.15 19.43 -1.03
N ILE A 341 16.25 18.58 -2.03
CA ILE A 341 15.18 17.67 -2.43
C ILE A 341 15.66 16.25 -2.18
N CYS A 342 14.90 15.48 -1.41
CA CYS A 342 15.18 14.07 -1.24
C CYS A 342 13.91 13.23 -1.40
N ALA A 343 14.08 12.03 -1.96
CA ALA A 343 13.01 11.07 -2.12
C ALA A 343 13.51 9.71 -1.61
N LEU A 344 12.77 9.10 -0.66
CA LEU A 344 13.06 7.78 -0.10
C LEU A 344 11.89 6.84 -0.32
N HIS A 345 12.14 5.72 -0.97
CA HIS A 345 11.16 4.70 -1.27
C HIS A 345 11.60 3.33 -0.75
N LEU A 346 10.68 2.62 -0.08
CA LEU A 346 10.83 1.23 0.31
C LEU A 346 9.78 0.39 -0.42
N ALA A 347 10.21 -0.60 -1.20
CA ALA A 347 9.34 -1.68 -1.65
C ALA A 347 9.65 -2.95 -0.88
N SER A 348 8.66 -3.57 -0.27
CA SER A 348 8.81 -4.85 0.44
C SER A 348 7.50 -5.63 0.40
N ALA A 349 7.62 -6.97 0.35
CA ALA A 349 6.45 -7.83 0.41
C ALA A 349 5.73 -7.76 1.76
N TYR A 350 6.46 -7.40 2.82
CA TYR A 350 5.89 -7.25 4.15
C TYR A 350 6.45 -6.01 4.84
N VAL A 351 5.60 -5.01 5.04
CA VAL A 351 5.92 -3.78 5.76
C VAL A 351 5.07 -3.75 7.03
N GLN A 352 5.72 -3.65 8.18
CA GLN A 352 5.07 -3.48 9.46
C GLN A 352 4.95 -1.99 9.79
N TYR A 353 3.80 -1.58 10.28
CA TYR A 353 3.55 -0.23 10.74
C TYR A 353 3.25 -0.22 12.23
N ALA A 354 3.69 0.83 12.91
CA ALA A 354 3.47 1.01 14.35
C ALA A 354 1.99 1.27 14.67
N ASP A 355 1.27 1.85 13.71
CA ASP A 355 -0.12 2.25 13.89
C ASP A 355 -0.97 2.01 12.62
N ARG A 356 -2.29 2.13 12.78
CA ARG A 356 -3.26 1.97 11.70
C ARG A 356 -3.19 3.09 10.66
N GLY A 357 -2.73 4.26 11.03
CA GLY A 357 -2.53 5.41 10.15
C GLY A 357 -1.31 5.27 9.24
N LYS A 358 -0.49 4.22 9.46
CA LYS A 358 0.78 3.99 8.75
C LYS A 358 1.76 5.14 8.89
N SER A 359 1.75 5.79 10.04
CA SER A 359 2.58 6.97 10.31
C SER A 359 4.05 6.60 10.48
N SER A 360 4.36 5.39 10.95
CA SER A 360 5.73 4.92 11.16
C SER A 360 5.90 3.46 10.73
N ILE A 361 7.00 3.18 10.02
CA ILE A 361 7.42 1.83 9.65
C ILE A 361 8.30 1.28 10.76
N ILE A 362 8.03 0.05 11.18
CA ILE A 362 8.91 -0.70 12.07
C ILE A 362 9.98 -1.37 11.22
N LEU A 363 11.21 -0.88 11.31
CA LEU A 363 12.39 -1.49 10.70
C LEU A 363 13.08 -2.31 11.78
N THR A 364 12.98 -3.63 11.72
CA THR A 364 13.71 -4.54 12.61
C THR A 364 15.14 -4.75 12.11
N ASP A 365 16.12 -4.84 13.02
CA ASP A 365 17.55 -5.01 12.73
C ASP A 365 17.93 -6.36 12.07
N ASN A 366 16.96 -7.09 11.57
CA ASN A 366 17.11 -8.42 10.99
C ASN A 366 17.62 -8.41 9.54
N ALA A 367 18.20 -7.34 9.05
CA ALA A 367 18.90 -7.34 7.77
C ALA A 367 20.35 -7.81 8.01
N ARG A 368 20.71 -9.02 7.57
CA ARG A 368 22.12 -9.38 7.42
C ARG A 368 22.76 -8.34 6.52
N GLN A 369 23.84 -7.69 7.02
CA GLN A 369 24.71 -6.93 6.14
C GLN A 369 25.20 -7.91 5.07
N PRO A 370 25.18 -7.55 3.78
CA PRO A 370 25.89 -8.33 2.78
C PRO A 370 27.36 -8.32 3.21
N ASN A 371 27.92 -9.50 3.43
CA ASN A 371 29.39 -9.61 3.53
C ASN A 371 29.96 -9.04 2.23
N ASP A 372 30.85 -8.08 2.37
CA ASP A 372 31.67 -7.50 1.28
C ASP A 372 32.40 -8.58 0.49
#